data_a069df8f93995be915f206c840b882ec
#
_entry.id   a069df8f93995be915f206c840b882ec
#
_cell.length_a   1.000
_cell.length_b   1.000
_cell.length_c   1.000
_cell.angle_alpha   90.00
_cell.angle_beta   90.00
_cell.angle_gamma   90.00
#
_symmetry.space_group_name_H-M   'P 1'
#
loop_
_entity.id
_entity.type
_entity.pdbx_description
1 polymer ?
#
loop_
_entity_poly.entity_id
_entity_poly.type
_entity_poly.pdbx_seq_one_letter_code
_entity_poly.pdbx_strand_id
1 'polypeptide(L)'
;MNDSALSLLGLCRKAGKLSLGHDACKAALNAGEASLCVICSDASDRLRDEISSLSEKVGVRIFDVSYSMLDIKNATSFKAAVFTVDDEGFAKTLINKFNDNKSGKERGL
;
A
#
# COMPACT_ATOMS: atom_id res chain seq x y z
N MET A 1 -13.24 16.15 -5.75
CA MET A 1 -13.03 16.05 -4.30
C MET A 1 -11.66 15.47 -4.01
N ASN A 2 -10.90 16.13 -3.17
CA ASN A 2 -9.53 15.68 -2.89
C ASN A 2 -9.50 14.68 -1.75
N ASP A 3 -9.01 13.50 -2.05
CA ASP A 3 -8.72 12.51 -1.01
C ASP A 3 -7.28 12.71 -0.56
N SER A 4 -7.09 13.07 0.71
CA SER A 4 -5.76 13.40 1.22
C SER A 4 -4.83 12.19 1.26
N ALA A 5 -5.36 10.97 1.39
CA ALA A 5 -4.55 9.77 1.35
C ALA A 5 -4.02 9.53 -0.07
N LEU A 6 -4.89 9.67 -1.08
CA LEU A 6 -4.47 9.53 -2.49
C LEU A 6 -3.47 10.62 -2.88
N SER A 7 -3.69 11.84 -2.41
CA SER A 7 -2.74 12.94 -2.66
C SER A 7 -1.37 12.65 -2.05
N LEU A 8 -1.36 12.09 -0.84
CA LEU A 8 -0.11 11.72 -0.18
C LEU A 8 0.60 10.59 -0.91
N LEU A 9 -0.16 9.63 -1.46
CA LEU A 9 0.43 8.55 -2.28
C LEU A 9 1.17 9.11 -3.49
N GLY A 10 0.61 10.14 -4.13
CA GLY A 10 1.28 10.82 -5.23
C GLY A 10 2.63 11.43 -4.82
N LEU A 11 2.68 12.01 -3.64
CA LEU A 11 3.92 12.56 -3.08
C LEU A 11 4.93 11.46 -2.74
N CYS A 12 4.45 10.36 -2.16
CA CYS A 12 5.31 9.20 -1.86
C CYS A 12 5.95 8.65 -3.13
N ARG A 13 5.17 8.58 -4.22
CA ARG A 13 5.66 8.13 -5.52
C ARG A 13 6.78 9.04 -6.03
N LYS A 14 6.56 10.34 -5.97
CA LYS A 14 7.55 11.34 -6.40
C LYS A 14 8.82 11.27 -5.56
N ALA A 15 8.68 10.97 -4.29
CA ALA A 15 9.81 10.83 -3.37
C ALA A 15 10.56 9.50 -3.54
N GLY A 16 10.08 8.59 -4.39
CA GLY A 16 10.68 7.28 -4.58
C GLY A 16 10.46 6.34 -3.40
N LYS A 17 9.38 6.53 -2.65
CA LYS A 17 9.09 5.76 -1.45
C LYS A 17 7.93 4.79 -1.60
N LEU A 18 7.57 4.44 -2.83
CA LEU A 18 6.58 3.41 -3.12
C LEU A 18 7.18 2.32 -3.99
N SER A 19 6.85 1.08 -3.68
CA SER A 19 7.13 -0.06 -4.54
C SER A 19 5.78 -0.56 -5.05
N LEU A 20 5.50 -0.28 -6.31
CA LEU A 20 4.19 -0.50 -6.92
C LEU A 20 4.17 -1.77 -7.77
N GLY A 21 3.22 -2.65 -7.49
CA GLY A 21 3.01 -3.88 -8.22
C GLY A 21 3.60 -5.09 -7.52
N HIS A 22 3.28 -6.27 -8.05
CA HIS A 22 3.60 -7.55 -7.44
C HIS A 22 5.11 -7.74 -7.20
N ASP A 23 5.92 -7.60 -8.26
CA ASP A 23 7.35 -7.87 -8.15
C ASP A 23 8.08 -6.85 -7.29
N ALA A 24 7.76 -5.58 -7.46
CA ALA A 24 8.37 -4.51 -6.66
C ALA A 24 8.01 -4.65 -5.18
N CYS A 25 6.76 -5.00 -4.89
CA CYS A 25 6.27 -5.23 -3.54
C CYS A 25 7.02 -6.37 -2.86
N LYS A 26 7.18 -7.50 -3.56
CA LYS A 26 7.93 -8.65 -3.04
C LYS A 26 9.38 -8.29 -2.77
N ALA A 27 10.01 -7.57 -3.69
CA ALA A 27 11.40 -7.15 -3.54
C ALA A 27 11.59 -6.27 -2.31
N ALA A 28 10.70 -5.30 -2.11
CA ALA A 28 10.77 -4.39 -0.96
C ALA A 28 10.55 -5.14 0.36
N LEU A 29 9.59 -6.07 0.39
CA LEU A 29 9.33 -6.88 1.58
C LEU A 29 10.54 -7.76 1.93
N ASN A 30 11.11 -8.44 0.94
CA ASN A 30 12.25 -9.31 1.15
C ASN A 30 13.53 -8.54 1.53
N ALA A 31 13.68 -7.33 1.04
CA ALA A 31 14.83 -6.49 1.34
C ALA A 31 14.74 -5.77 2.70
N GLY A 32 13.59 -5.86 3.36
CA GLY A 32 13.38 -5.17 4.63
C GLY A 32 13.18 -3.66 4.49
N GLU A 33 12.82 -3.20 3.29
CA GLU A 33 12.62 -1.78 3.02
C GLU A 33 11.19 -1.31 3.25
N ALA A 34 10.22 -2.23 3.24
CA ALA A 34 8.81 -1.90 3.34
C ALA A 34 8.42 -1.58 4.78
N SER A 35 7.74 -0.46 4.98
CA SER A 35 7.19 -0.06 6.28
C SER A 35 5.69 -0.32 6.37
N LEU A 36 5.02 -0.48 5.24
CA LEU A 36 3.58 -0.72 5.16
C LEU A 36 3.26 -1.43 3.85
N CYS A 37 2.38 -2.43 3.91
CA CYS A 37 1.86 -3.11 2.73
C CYS A 37 0.40 -2.72 2.54
N VAL A 38 0.02 -2.35 1.32
CA VAL A 38 -1.34 -1.93 1.00
C VAL A 38 -1.89 -2.79 -0.12
N ILE A 39 -3.11 -3.30 0.08
CA ILE A 39 -3.81 -4.16 -0.86
C ILE A 39 -5.09 -3.47 -1.31
N CYS A 40 -5.24 -3.29 -2.62
CA CYS A 40 -6.40 -2.62 -3.21
C CYS A 40 -7.64 -3.52 -3.18
N SER A 41 -8.82 -2.89 -3.29
CA SER A 41 -10.10 -3.59 -3.18
C SER A 41 -10.33 -4.63 -4.28
N ASP A 42 -9.76 -4.41 -5.45
CA ASP A 42 -9.92 -5.29 -6.61
C ASP A 42 -8.69 -6.17 -6.89
N ALA A 43 -7.81 -6.33 -5.91
CA ALA A 43 -6.73 -7.32 -6.01
C ALA A 43 -7.32 -8.72 -6.05
N SER A 44 -6.74 -9.61 -6.88
CA SER A 44 -7.19 -11.00 -6.93
C SER A 44 -6.94 -11.69 -5.58
N ASP A 45 -7.73 -12.73 -5.30
CA ASP A 45 -7.54 -13.49 -4.06
C ASP A 45 -6.16 -14.10 -3.98
N ARG A 46 -5.66 -14.63 -5.09
CA ARG A 46 -4.33 -15.22 -5.14
C ARG A 46 -3.24 -14.21 -4.79
N LEU A 47 -3.30 -13.01 -5.38
CA LEU A 47 -2.32 -11.96 -5.12
C LEU A 47 -2.43 -11.48 -3.68
N ARG A 48 -3.65 -11.30 -3.20
CA ARG A 48 -3.92 -10.90 -1.82
C ARG A 48 -3.32 -11.88 -0.82
N ASP A 49 -3.54 -13.18 -1.05
CA ASP A 49 -3.01 -14.22 -0.16
C ASP A 49 -1.49 -14.27 -0.19
N GLU A 50 -0.91 -14.21 -1.36
CA GLU A 50 0.55 -14.26 -1.53
C GLU A 50 1.25 -13.10 -0.81
N ILE A 51 0.79 -11.88 -1.06
CA ILE A 51 1.41 -10.68 -0.49
C ILE A 51 1.14 -10.58 1.00
N SER A 52 -0.05 -10.95 1.47
CA SER A 52 -0.36 -10.98 2.90
C SER A 52 0.55 -11.94 3.65
N SER A 53 0.71 -13.15 3.11
CA SER A 53 1.56 -14.17 3.74
C SER A 53 3.00 -13.69 3.85
N LEU A 54 3.52 -13.09 2.79
CA LEU A 54 4.88 -12.57 2.80
C LEU A 54 5.04 -11.42 3.80
N SER A 55 4.07 -10.50 3.82
CA SER A 55 4.10 -9.36 4.75
C SER A 55 4.07 -9.81 6.20
N GLU A 56 3.23 -10.80 6.52
CA GLU A 56 3.16 -11.38 7.86
C GLU A 56 4.49 -12.03 8.24
N LYS A 57 5.08 -12.77 7.31
CA LYS A 57 6.34 -13.46 7.55
C LYS A 57 7.47 -12.49 7.91
N VAL A 58 7.52 -11.34 7.25
CA VAL A 58 8.57 -10.34 7.48
C VAL A 58 8.18 -9.28 8.52
N GLY A 59 6.96 -9.37 9.06
CA GLY A 59 6.51 -8.49 10.14
C GLY A 59 6.09 -7.10 9.71
N VAL A 60 5.60 -6.94 8.47
CA VAL A 60 5.13 -5.66 7.95
C VAL A 60 3.62 -5.56 8.08
N ARG A 61 3.12 -4.42 8.54
CA ARG A 61 1.69 -4.18 8.70
C ARG A 61 1.01 -4.15 7.35
N ILE A 62 -0.23 -4.67 7.31
CA ILE A 62 -1.00 -4.82 6.08
C ILE A 62 -2.31 -4.07 6.23
N PHE A 63 -2.64 -3.22 5.25
CA PHE A 63 -3.93 -2.54 5.16
C PHE A 63 -4.65 -2.96 3.90
N ASP A 64 -5.92 -3.38 4.06
CA ASP A 64 -6.85 -3.54 2.95
C ASP A 64 -7.57 -2.21 2.78
N VAL A 65 -7.45 -1.62 1.60
CA VAL A 65 -8.05 -0.30 1.33
C VAL A 65 -9.22 -0.43 0.37
N SER A 66 -10.11 0.55 0.40
CA SER A 66 -11.28 0.59 -0.49
C SER A 66 -10.92 1.12 -1.88
N TYR A 67 -9.71 1.63 -2.05
CA TYR A 67 -9.26 2.13 -3.36
C TYR A 67 -9.04 0.98 -4.33
N SER A 68 -9.38 1.24 -5.60
CA SER A 68 -9.14 0.30 -6.70
C SER A 68 -7.79 0.55 -7.34
N MET A 69 -7.38 -0.36 -8.24
CA MET A 69 -6.18 -0.15 -9.06
C MET A 69 -6.27 1.14 -9.88
N LEU A 70 -7.46 1.50 -10.34
CA LEU A 70 -7.64 2.74 -11.10
C LEU A 70 -7.40 3.96 -10.23
N ASP A 71 -7.88 3.94 -8.98
CA ASP A 71 -7.62 5.02 -8.03
C ASP A 71 -6.12 5.20 -7.81
N ILE A 72 -5.39 4.10 -7.68
CA ILE A 72 -3.94 4.14 -7.49
C ILE A 72 -3.24 4.67 -8.75
N LYS A 73 -3.70 4.25 -9.94
CA LYS A 73 -3.17 4.77 -11.20
C LYS A 73 -3.36 6.28 -11.30
N ASN A 74 -4.54 6.78 -10.93
CA ASN A 74 -4.83 8.21 -10.97
C ASN A 74 -3.97 9.00 -9.98
N ALA A 75 -3.66 8.41 -8.82
CA ALA A 75 -2.86 9.09 -7.80
C ALA A 75 -1.35 9.03 -8.07
N THR A 76 -0.85 7.92 -8.63
CA THR A 76 0.58 7.65 -8.74
C THR A 76 1.10 7.54 -10.17
N SER A 77 0.21 7.54 -11.16
CA SER A 77 0.51 7.28 -12.57
C SER A 77 0.93 5.83 -12.85
N PHE A 78 0.74 4.91 -11.90
CA PHE A 78 1.08 3.51 -12.05
C PHE A 78 -0.04 2.62 -11.53
N LYS A 79 -0.57 1.76 -12.40
CA LYS A 79 -1.64 0.83 -12.04
C LYS A 79 -1.10 -0.35 -11.23
N ALA A 80 -1.52 -0.46 -9.97
CA ALA A 80 -1.05 -1.52 -9.08
C ALA A 80 -2.16 -1.96 -8.14
N ALA A 81 -2.31 -3.27 -7.97
CA ALA A 81 -3.28 -3.86 -7.02
C ALA A 81 -2.69 -3.99 -5.62
N VAL A 82 -1.38 -4.05 -5.52
CA VAL A 82 -0.65 -4.09 -4.25
C VAL A 82 0.55 -3.16 -4.34
N PHE A 83 0.92 -2.58 -3.23
CA PHE A 83 2.12 -1.77 -3.15
C PHE A 83 2.63 -1.69 -1.71
N THR A 84 3.89 -1.30 -1.55
CA THR A 84 4.46 -1.03 -0.23
C THR A 84 4.87 0.42 -0.13
N VAL A 85 4.81 0.94 1.08
CA VAL A 85 5.33 2.26 1.43
C VAL A 85 6.66 2.04 2.12
N ASP A 86 7.73 2.55 1.54
CA ASP A 86 9.10 2.23 1.92
C ASP A 86 9.74 3.34 2.77
N ASP A 87 8.92 3.98 3.59
CA ASP A 87 9.33 5.06 4.48
C ASP A 87 8.39 5.09 5.68
N GLU A 88 8.96 5.08 6.88
CA GLU A 88 8.16 5.04 8.12
C GLU A 88 7.29 6.29 8.32
N GLY A 89 7.80 7.46 7.99
CA GLY A 89 7.07 8.72 8.14
C GLY A 89 5.84 8.75 7.25
N PHE A 90 6.01 8.43 5.97
CA PHE A 90 4.88 8.35 5.04
C PHE A 90 3.91 7.25 5.44
N ALA A 91 4.42 6.09 5.85
CA ALA A 91 3.58 4.97 6.27
C ALA A 91 2.67 5.36 7.44
N LYS A 92 3.24 5.98 8.46
CA LYS A 92 2.50 6.42 9.64
C LYS A 92 1.40 7.42 9.28
N THR A 93 1.72 8.39 8.44
CA THR A 93 0.76 9.40 8.01
C THR A 93 -0.36 8.78 7.18
N LEU A 94 -0.01 7.85 6.28
CA LEU A 94 -1.01 7.13 5.46
C LEU A 94 -1.95 6.29 6.31
N ILE A 95 -1.41 5.58 7.31
CA ILE A 95 -2.23 4.78 8.22
C ILE A 95 -3.25 5.67 8.93
N ASN A 96 -2.82 6.84 9.42
CA ASN A 96 -3.73 7.78 10.07
C ASN A 96 -4.83 8.23 9.11
N LYS A 97 -4.48 8.54 7.86
CA LYS A 97 -5.46 8.98 6.87
C LYS A 97 -6.44 7.87 6.51
N PHE A 98 -5.97 6.62 6.34
CA PHE A 98 -6.84 5.48 6.07
C PHE A 98 -7.84 5.26 7.21
N ASN A 99 -7.39 5.38 8.45
CA ASN A 99 -8.25 5.24 9.61
C ASN A 99 -9.25 6.40 9.73
N ASP A 100 -8.79 7.63 9.53
CA ASP A 100 -9.62 8.82 9.67
C ASP A 100 -10.76 8.87 8.65
N ASN A 101 -10.47 8.53 7.39
CA ASN A 101 -11.47 8.57 6.33
C ASN A 101 -12.14 7.21 6.10
N LYS A 102 -11.81 6.22 6.90
CA LYS A 102 -12.34 4.85 6.84
C LYS A 102 -12.13 4.18 5.48
N SER A 103 -11.05 4.54 4.80
CA SER A 103 -10.70 3.97 3.50
C SER A 103 -9.82 2.73 3.61
N GLY A 104 -9.30 2.43 4.79
CA GLY A 104 -8.45 1.28 4.98
C GLY A 104 -8.67 0.61 6.33
N LYS A 105 -8.42 -0.68 6.36
CA LYS A 105 -8.55 -1.49 7.57
C LYS A 105 -7.32 -2.37 7.71
N GLU A 106 -6.73 -2.34 8.88
CA GLU A 106 -5.53 -3.16 9.16
C GLU A 106 -5.93 -4.63 9.28
N ARG A 107 -5.16 -5.50 8.61
CA ARG A 107 -5.37 -6.94 8.62
C ARG A 107 -4.57 -7.59 9.75
N GLY A 108 -5.12 -8.68 10.29
CA GLY A 108 -4.38 -9.55 11.19
C GLY A 108 -4.37 -9.14 12.65
N LEU A 109 -5.23 -8.22 13.03
CA LEU A 109 -5.36 -7.82 14.44
C LEU A 109 -6.58 -8.45 15.09
#